data_17300d6ce1e97ae43804e0d515676a00
#
_entry.id   17300d6ce1e97ae43804e0d515676a00
#
_cell.length_a   1.000
_cell.length_b   1.000
_cell.length_c   1.000
_cell.angle_alpha   90.00
_cell.angle_beta   90.00
_cell.angle_gamma   90.00
#
_symmetry.space_group_name_H-M   'P 1'
#
loop_
_entity.id
_entity.type
_entity.pdbx_description
1 polymer ?
#
loop_
_entity_poly.entity_id
_entity_poly.type
_entity_poly.pdbx_seq_one_letter_code
_entity_poly.pdbx_strand_id
1 'polypeptide(L)'
;QLENSLITLGFTNKMPFEITMATAQFSNEEHIQTEIQLADSGYGQGQILINPLHLACIYSAFYNDGTILMPRLTGKQEQPPKAWITDAFSKETANRVLEGLIQVVNNPDGTGYALHREDLVLAGKTGTAEIKASKEDTTGTELGWMAVFTAQQDAARPLLMVSMTEDVKGRGGS
;
A
#
# COMPACT_ATOMS: atom_id res chain seq x y z
N GLN A 1 11.41 12.88 -9.96
CA GLN A 1 11.71 12.28 -8.65
C GLN A 1 10.62 11.31 -8.21
N LEU A 2 9.31 11.69 -8.24
CA LEU A 2 8.19 10.81 -7.85
C LEU A 2 8.15 9.53 -8.69
N GLU A 3 8.26 9.62 -10.01
CA GLU A 3 8.29 8.45 -10.90
C GLU A 3 9.38 7.45 -10.50
N ASN A 4 10.61 7.94 -10.27
CA ASN A 4 11.71 7.08 -9.84
C ASN A 4 11.39 6.37 -8.52
N SER A 5 10.78 7.08 -7.57
CA SER A 5 10.36 6.47 -6.29
C SER A 5 9.28 5.40 -6.50
N LEU A 6 8.32 5.62 -7.41
CA LEU A 6 7.30 4.62 -7.73
C LEU A 6 7.92 3.40 -8.44
N ILE A 7 8.88 3.61 -9.34
CA ILE A 7 9.61 2.52 -10.01
C ILE A 7 10.39 1.68 -8.99
N THR A 8 11.03 2.29 -7.99
CA THR A 8 11.72 1.55 -6.92
C THR A 8 10.76 0.77 -6.01
N LEU A 9 9.47 1.11 -6.01
CA LEU A 9 8.42 0.34 -5.35
C LEU A 9 7.80 -0.74 -6.24
N GLY A 10 8.36 -0.98 -7.43
CA GLY A 10 7.92 -2.03 -8.35
C GLY A 10 6.81 -1.63 -9.32
N PHE A 11 6.40 -0.34 -9.36
CA PHE A 11 5.50 0.14 -10.42
C PHE A 11 6.13 -0.07 -11.79
N THR A 12 5.32 -0.37 -12.78
CA THR A 12 5.70 -0.73 -14.16
C THR A 12 6.46 -2.06 -14.29
N ASN A 13 6.82 -2.71 -13.18
CA ASN A 13 7.49 -4.00 -13.18
C ASN A 13 6.50 -5.14 -12.97
N LYS A 14 6.67 -6.22 -13.74
CA LYS A 14 5.87 -7.44 -13.55
C LYS A 14 6.20 -8.06 -12.18
N MET A 15 5.18 -8.25 -11.35
CA MET A 15 5.33 -8.91 -10.07
C MET A 15 5.65 -10.41 -10.25
N PRO A 16 6.68 -10.95 -9.58
CA PRO A 16 7.03 -12.37 -9.65
C PRO A 16 6.09 -13.19 -8.75
N PHE A 17 4.98 -13.60 -9.31
CA PHE A 17 3.95 -14.39 -8.62
C PHE A 17 3.43 -15.53 -9.50
N GLU A 18 2.94 -16.62 -8.90
CA GLU A 18 2.48 -17.81 -9.60
C GLU A 18 1.25 -17.53 -10.50
N ILE A 19 0.44 -16.54 -10.15
CA ILE A 19 -0.71 -16.08 -10.91
C ILE A 19 -0.35 -14.76 -11.59
N THR A 20 -0.69 -14.64 -12.88
CA THR A 20 -0.48 -13.38 -13.60
C THR A 20 -1.38 -12.29 -13.04
N MET A 21 -0.75 -11.21 -12.55
CA MET A 21 -1.43 -10.04 -12.00
C MET A 21 -1.23 -8.84 -12.93
N ALA A 22 -2.18 -7.92 -12.91
CA ALA A 22 -2.02 -6.64 -13.59
C ALA A 22 -0.83 -5.88 -12.99
N THR A 23 0.01 -5.34 -13.84
CA THR A 23 1.15 -4.51 -13.43
C THR A 23 0.65 -3.17 -12.87
N ALA A 24 1.19 -2.74 -11.75
CA ALA A 24 0.91 -1.41 -11.22
C ALA A 24 1.45 -0.33 -12.15
N GLN A 25 0.72 0.78 -12.29
CA GLN A 25 1.10 1.92 -13.11
C GLN A 25 0.92 3.23 -12.36
N PHE A 26 1.63 4.25 -12.76
CA PHE A 26 1.47 5.63 -12.25
C PHE A 26 1.02 6.61 -13.35
N SER A 27 0.99 6.18 -14.59
CA SER A 27 0.52 6.94 -15.74
C SER A 27 -0.06 5.99 -16.79
N ASN A 28 -1.00 6.47 -17.60
CA ASN A 28 -1.47 5.79 -18.79
C ASN A 28 -0.44 5.88 -19.93
N GLU A 29 0.48 6.84 -19.83
CA GLU A 29 1.61 7.06 -20.72
C GLU A 29 2.92 6.59 -20.04
N GLU A 30 4.04 6.72 -20.73
CA GLU A 30 5.35 6.34 -20.20
C GLU A 30 5.76 7.22 -19.00
N HIS A 31 5.34 8.49 -19.00
CA HIS A 31 5.68 9.48 -17.98
C HIS A 31 4.46 10.25 -17.49
N ILE A 32 4.58 10.92 -16.35
CA ILE A 32 3.62 11.92 -15.86
C ILE A 32 3.73 13.15 -16.77
N GLN A 33 2.63 13.53 -17.42
CA GLN A 33 2.63 14.53 -18.49
C GLN A 33 2.33 15.96 -18.01
N THR A 34 1.60 16.11 -16.91
CA THR A 34 1.11 17.43 -16.46
C THR A 34 1.34 17.65 -14.96
N GLU A 35 1.38 18.91 -14.54
CA GLU A 35 1.48 19.29 -13.13
C GLU A 35 0.25 18.82 -12.34
N ILE A 36 -0.93 18.82 -12.95
CA ILE A 36 -2.16 18.31 -12.32
C ILE A 36 -2.03 16.81 -12.07
N GLN A 37 -1.59 16.02 -13.05
CA GLN A 37 -1.34 14.61 -12.89
C GLN A 37 -0.28 14.34 -11.81
N LEU A 38 0.78 15.14 -11.77
CA LEU A 38 1.81 15.03 -10.74
C LEU A 38 1.24 15.31 -9.33
N ALA A 39 0.41 16.35 -9.20
CA ALA A 39 -0.25 16.68 -7.94
C ALA A 39 -1.19 15.56 -7.49
N ASP A 40 -2.04 15.04 -8.39
CA ASP A 40 -2.95 13.92 -8.10
C ASP A 40 -2.16 12.66 -7.70
N SER A 41 -1.07 12.36 -8.40
CA SER A 41 -0.20 11.23 -8.07
C SER A 41 0.47 11.37 -6.71
N GLY A 42 0.71 12.60 -6.24
CA GLY A 42 1.37 12.90 -4.97
C GLY A 42 0.60 12.40 -3.73
N TYR A 43 -0.72 12.22 -3.84
CA TYR A 43 -1.58 11.66 -2.79
C TYR A 43 -2.30 10.36 -3.20
N GLY A 44 -1.81 9.70 -4.26
CA GLY A 44 -2.26 8.37 -4.64
C GLY A 44 -3.54 8.34 -5.47
N GLN A 45 -3.85 9.44 -6.16
CA GLN A 45 -5.01 9.57 -7.06
C GLN A 45 -4.59 9.63 -8.54
N GLY A 46 -5.49 10.05 -9.40
CA GLY A 46 -5.25 10.24 -10.82
C GLY A 46 -5.12 8.93 -11.58
N GLN A 47 -3.97 8.70 -12.20
CA GLN A 47 -3.73 7.52 -13.05
C GLN A 47 -2.97 6.40 -12.34
N ILE A 48 -2.80 6.50 -11.00
CA ILE A 48 -2.18 5.43 -10.21
C ILE A 48 -3.14 4.25 -10.10
N LEU A 49 -2.68 3.09 -10.56
CA LEU A 49 -3.36 1.82 -10.42
C LEU A 49 -2.43 0.81 -9.76
N ILE A 50 -2.92 0.16 -8.72
CA ILE A 50 -2.19 -0.88 -8.00
C ILE A 50 -3.15 -2.00 -7.58
N ASN A 51 -2.72 -3.25 -7.70
CA ASN A 51 -3.50 -4.35 -7.15
C ASN A 51 -3.21 -4.56 -5.64
N PRO A 52 -4.16 -5.11 -4.87
CA PRO A 52 -4.00 -5.28 -3.42
C PRO A 52 -2.78 -6.12 -3.02
N LEU A 53 -2.41 -7.12 -3.81
CA LEU A 53 -1.24 -7.96 -3.51
C LEU A 53 0.07 -7.18 -3.65
N HIS A 54 0.21 -6.34 -4.69
CA HIS A 54 1.37 -5.48 -4.83
C HIS A 54 1.47 -4.49 -3.68
N LEU A 55 0.34 -3.88 -3.29
CA LEU A 55 0.30 -2.99 -2.13
C LEU A 55 0.74 -3.72 -0.84
N ALA A 56 0.28 -4.95 -0.63
CA ALA A 56 0.73 -5.77 0.49
C ALA A 56 2.25 -6.02 0.45
N CYS A 57 2.81 -6.30 -0.74
CA CYS A 57 4.26 -6.46 -0.89
C CYS A 57 5.01 -5.18 -0.50
N ILE A 58 4.53 -3.99 -0.91
CA ILE A 58 5.14 -2.72 -0.50
C ILE A 58 5.10 -2.56 1.03
N TYR A 59 3.95 -2.83 1.68
CA TYR A 59 3.83 -2.74 3.13
C TYR A 59 4.71 -3.76 3.87
N SER A 60 5.01 -4.92 3.26
CA SER A 60 5.94 -5.88 3.84
C SER A 60 7.35 -5.31 4.06
N ALA A 61 7.76 -4.33 3.24
CA ALA A 61 9.07 -3.72 3.33
C ALA A 61 9.29 -2.91 4.62
N PHE A 62 8.22 -2.42 5.26
CA PHE A 62 8.35 -1.76 6.58
C PHE A 62 8.75 -2.72 7.68
N TYR A 63 8.48 -4.01 7.53
CA TYR A 63 8.90 -5.06 8.45
C TYR A 63 10.25 -5.68 8.07
N ASN A 64 10.71 -5.46 6.85
CA ASN A 64 11.91 -6.06 6.25
C ASN A 64 12.96 -5.02 5.84
N ASP A 65 13.12 -3.97 6.65
CA ASP A 65 14.17 -2.95 6.49
C ASP A 65 14.25 -2.33 5.07
N GLY A 66 13.10 -2.13 4.43
CA GLY A 66 13.02 -1.56 3.08
C GLY A 66 13.10 -2.59 1.94
N THR A 67 13.12 -3.88 2.24
CA THR A 67 13.11 -4.97 1.25
C THR A 67 11.67 -5.42 0.97
N ILE A 68 11.24 -5.33 -0.27
CA ILE A 68 9.94 -5.83 -0.73
C ILE A 68 10.07 -7.34 -0.99
N LEU A 69 9.27 -8.15 -0.30
CA LEU A 69 9.28 -9.58 -0.46
C LEU A 69 8.47 -10.05 -1.66
N MET A 70 8.94 -11.11 -2.30
CA MET A 70 8.23 -11.82 -3.34
C MET A 70 7.02 -12.55 -2.74
N PRO A 71 5.79 -12.32 -3.24
CA PRO A 71 4.63 -13.05 -2.79
C PRO A 71 4.69 -14.52 -3.24
N ARG A 72 4.07 -15.41 -2.47
CA ARG A 72 3.93 -16.83 -2.78
C ARG A 72 2.52 -17.28 -2.43
N LEU A 73 1.87 -17.98 -3.34
CA LEU A 73 0.55 -18.57 -3.09
C LEU A 73 0.69 -19.90 -2.35
N THR A 74 1.71 -20.67 -2.72
CA THR A 74 1.97 -21.98 -2.13
C THR A 74 3.44 -22.09 -1.74
N GLY A 75 3.74 -22.90 -0.74
CA GLY A 75 5.11 -23.14 -0.34
C GLY A 75 5.19 -23.94 0.95
N LYS A 76 6.27 -24.67 1.12
CA LYS A 76 6.59 -25.25 2.41
C LYS A 76 7.06 -24.12 3.34
N GLN A 77 6.59 -24.14 4.57
CA GLN A 77 6.90 -23.13 5.58
C GLN A 77 8.41 -22.97 5.86
N GLU A 78 9.19 -23.98 5.48
CA GLU A 78 10.66 -24.04 5.62
C GLU A 78 11.45 -23.26 4.56
N GLN A 79 10.81 -22.77 3.50
CA GLN A 79 11.54 -22.00 2.49
C GLN A 79 11.66 -20.53 2.94
N PRO A 80 12.88 -19.99 3.03
CA PRO A 80 13.06 -18.59 3.40
C PRO A 80 12.35 -17.66 2.40
N PRO A 81 11.88 -16.50 2.86
CA PRO A 81 11.31 -15.50 1.97
C PRO A 81 12.37 -15.02 0.97
N LYS A 82 11.95 -14.74 -0.26
CA LYS A 82 12.80 -14.16 -1.29
C LYS A 82 12.49 -12.69 -1.47
N ALA A 83 13.51 -11.88 -1.69
CA ALA A 83 13.32 -10.49 -2.08
C ALA A 83 12.80 -10.41 -3.53
N TRP A 84 11.84 -9.56 -3.75
CA TRP A 84 11.49 -9.08 -5.08
C TRP A 84 12.31 -7.84 -5.42
N ILE A 85 12.34 -6.87 -4.51
CA ILE A 85 13.14 -5.64 -4.65
C ILE A 85 13.91 -5.43 -3.36
N THR A 86 15.21 -5.29 -3.44
CA THR A 86 16.07 -4.88 -2.33
C THR A 86 16.23 -3.37 -2.32
N ASP A 87 16.40 -2.79 -1.14
CA ASP A 87 16.66 -1.36 -0.98
C ASP A 87 15.62 -0.45 -1.66
N ALA A 88 14.34 -0.84 -1.64
CA ALA A 88 13.25 -0.01 -2.15
C ALA A 88 13.22 1.36 -1.44
N PHE A 89 13.58 1.36 -0.15
CA PHE A 89 13.88 2.54 0.65
C PHE A 89 14.79 2.15 1.83
N SER A 90 15.45 3.13 2.45
CA SER A 90 16.37 2.86 3.55
C SER A 90 15.63 2.38 4.81
N LYS A 91 16.33 1.63 5.67
CA LYS A 91 15.84 1.25 7.00
C LYS A 91 15.41 2.46 7.84
N GLU A 92 16.16 3.56 7.76
CA GLU A 92 15.82 4.80 8.44
C GLU A 92 14.46 5.35 7.95
N THR A 93 14.27 5.37 6.63
CA THR A 93 12.98 5.78 6.03
C THR A 93 11.86 4.83 6.46
N ALA A 94 12.10 3.51 6.46
CA ALA A 94 11.13 2.52 6.91
C ALA A 94 10.68 2.82 8.35
N ASN A 95 11.62 2.97 9.27
CA ASN A 95 11.34 3.24 10.67
C ASN A 95 10.56 4.55 10.87
N ARG A 96 10.97 5.62 10.20
CA ARG A 96 10.31 6.92 10.30
C ARG A 96 8.87 6.90 9.80
N VAL A 97 8.62 6.20 8.71
CA VAL A 97 7.24 6.03 8.18
C VAL A 97 6.44 5.11 9.08
N LEU A 98 7.04 4.03 9.60
CA LEU A 98 6.40 3.08 10.50
C LEU A 98 5.87 3.76 11.77
N GLU A 99 6.60 4.71 12.35
CA GLU A 99 6.12 5.51 13.48
C GLU A 99 4.78 6.19 13.16
N GLY A 100 4.66 6.82 11.98
CA GLY A 100 3.41 7.42 11.54
C GLY A 100 2.30 6.39 11.32
N LEU A 101 2.61 5.24 10.71
CA LEU A 101 1.65 4.16 10.48
C LEU A 101 1.12 3.54 11.79
N ILE A 102 1.96 3.48 12.83
CA ILE A 102 1.54 3.07 14.17
C ILE A 102 0.53 4.08 14.75
N GLN A 103 0.76 5.38 14.59
CA GLN A 103 -0.16 6.41 15.09
C GLN A 103 -1.54 6.34 14.42
N VAL A 104 -1.62 5.95 13.14
CA VAL A 104 -2.91 5.78 12.44
C VAL A 104 -3.86 4.83 13.18
N VAL A 105 -3.30 3.78 13.81
CA VAL A 105 -4.10 2.73 14.47
C VAL A 105 -4.15 2.91 15.99
N ASN A 106 -3.11 3.47 16.62
CA ASN A 106 -3.02 3.47 18.08
C ASN A 106 -3.34 4.84 18.72
N ASN A 107 -3.38 5.93 17.94
CA ASN A 107 -3.83 7.21 18.43
C ASN A 107 -5.37 7.28 18.35
N PRO A 108 -6.08 7.71 19.42
CA PRO A 108 -7.54 7.89 19.39
C PRO A 108 -8.07 8.77 18.25
N ASP A 109 -7.26 9.74 17.79
CA ASP A 109 -7.59 10.60 16.65
C ASP A 109 -7.15 10.00 15.30
N GLY A 110 -6.56 8.81 15.30
CA GLY A 110 -6.11 8.11 14.09
C GLY A 110 -7.26 7.56 13.26
N THR A 111 -7.17 7.69 11.95
CA THR A 111 -8.22 7.23 11.02
C THR A 111 -8.45 5.72 11.04
N GLY A 112 -7.50 4.95 11.55
CA GLY A 112 -7.58 3.50 11.72
C GLY A 112 -7.80 3.05 13.17
N TYR A 113 -8.14 3.96 14.09
CA TYR A 113 -8.26 3.64 15.53
C TYR A 113 -9.30 2.55 15.84
N ALA A 114 -10.30 2.37 15.00
CA ALA A 114 -11.25 1.25 15.14
C ALA A 114 -10.59 -0.15 15.14
N LEU A 115 -9.35 -0.25 14.65
CA LEU A 115 -8.55 -1.48 14.66
C LEU A 115 -7.59 -1.57 15.84
N HIS A 116 -7.57 -0.58 16.73
CA HIS A 116 -6.70 -0.57 17.90
C HIS A 116 -6.90 -1.82 18.78
N ARG A 117 -5.80 -2.35 19.26
CA ARG A 117 -5.78 -3.48 20.20
C ARG A 117 -4.79 -3.20 21.33
N GLU A 118 -5.16 -3.63 22.55
CA GLU A 118 -4.27 -3.51 23.72
C GLU A 118 -3.16 -4.58 23.74
N ASP A 119 -3.40 -5.72 23.10
CA ASP A 119 -2.50 -6.88 23.11
C ASP A 119 -1.53 -6.93 21.92
N LEU A 120 -1.70 -6.04 20.92
CA LEU A 120 -0.86 -5.99 19.71
C LEU A 120 -0.58 -4.55 19.29
N VAL A 121 0.65 -4.28 18.92
CA VAL A 121 0.98 -3.03 18.25
C VAL A 121 0.76 -3.21 16.75
N LEU A 122 -0.27 -2.55 16.24
CA LEU A 122 -0.60 -2.55 14.82
C LEU A 122 -0.14 -1.24 14.17
N ALA A 123 0.25 -1.33 12.92
CA ALA A 123 0.48 -0.20 12.03
C ALA A 123 -0.46 -0.30 10.84
N GLY A 124 -0.87 0.83 10.27
CA GLY A 124 -1.78 0.79 9.14
C GLY A 124 -1.96 2.12 8.44
N LYS A 125 -2.71 2.08 7.34
CA LYS A 125 -3.08 3.25 6.55
C LYS A 125 -4.45 3.05 5.93
N THR A 126 -5.32 4.00 6.15
CA THR A 126 -6.60 4.11 5.45
C THR A 126 -6.42 4.87 4.13
N GLY A 127 -7.27 4.64 3.19
CA GLY A 127 -7.30 5.38 1.94
C GLY A 127 -8.69 5.40 1.32
N THR A 128 -9.02 6.48 0.65
CA THR A 128 -10.23 6.58 -0.17
C THR A 128 -9.83 7.04 -1.56
N ALA A 129 -10.14 6.23 -2.56
CA ALA A 129 -9.87 6.55 -3.96
C ALA A 129 -11.18 6.83 -4.69
N GLU A 130 -11.26 7.99 -5.33
CA GLU A 130 -12.41 8.35 -6.17
C GLU A 130 -12.32 7.65 -7.53
N ILE A 131 -13.45 7.08 -7.97
CA ILE A 131 -13.61 6.56 -9.33
C ILE A 131 -14.61 7.45 -10.04
N LYS A 132 -14.11 8.27 -10.95
CA LYS A 132 -14.90 9.22 -11.75
C LYS A 132 -14.53 9.10 -13.22
N ALA A 133 -15.51 9.28 -14.09
CA ALA A 133 -15.29 9.31 -15.54
C ALA A 133 -14.67 10.65 -15.97
N SER A 134 -14.97 11.75 -15.26
CA SER A 134 -14.40 13.09 -15.46
C SER A 134 -14.44 13.89 -14.15
N LYS A 135 -13.86 15.10 -14.15
CA LYS A 135 -13.91 16.01 -12.99
C LYS A 135 -15.33 16.46 -12.64
N GLU A 136 -16.19 16.56 -13.63
CA GLU A 136 -17.59 16.97 -13.52
C GLU A 136 -18.51 15.82 -13.12
N ASP A 137 -18.02 14.59 -13.09
CA ASP A 137 -18.79 13.41 -12.72
C ASP A 137 -19.15 13.43 -11.23
N THR A 138 -20.41 13.67 -10.93
CA THR A 138 -20.98 13.64 -9.58
C THR A 138 -21.53 12.26 -9.21
N THR A 139 -21.60 11.35 -10.17
CA THR A 139 -22.16 9.99 -10.01
C THR A 139 -21.09 8.95 -9.69
N GLY A 140 -19.81 9.33 -9.78
CA GLY A 140 -18.69 8.46 -9.47
C GLY A 140 -18.78 7.89 -8.06
N THR A 141 -18.15 6.73 -7.87
CA THR A 141 -18.09 6.02 -6.60
C THR A 141 -16.71 6.17 -5.94
N GLU A 142 -16.56 5.60 -4.76
CA GLU A 142 -15.32 5.60 -3.99
C GLU A 142 -14.93 4.19 -3.59
N LEU A 143 -13.62 3.91 -3.64
CA LEU A 143 -13.02 2.71 -3.07
C LEU A 143 -12.43 3.03 -1.70
N GLY A 144 -12.85 2.30 -0.68
CA GLY A 144 -12.21 2.31 0.63
C GLY A 144 -11.04 1.33 0.66
N TRP A 145 -9.88 1.78 1.11
CA TRP A 145 -8.68 0.98 1.26
C TRP A 145 -8.23 0.95 2.71
N MET A 146 -7.81 -0.21 3.17
CA MET A 146 -7.12 -0.38 4.45
C MET A 146 -5.97 -1.34 4.29
N ALA A 147 -4.77 -0.90 4.68
CA ALA A 147 -3.64 -1.77 4.94
C ALA A 147 -3.37 -1.74 6.45
N VAL A 148 -3.27 -2.91 7.07
CA VAL A 148 -2.92 -3.05 8.49
C VAL A 148 -1.98 -4.23 8.68
N PHE A 149 -0.99 -4.07 9.54
CA PHE A 149 -0.02 -5.12 9.82
C PHE A 149 0.51 -5.07 11.25
N THR A 150 1.03 -6.19 11.72
CA THR A 150 1.71 -6.29 12.99
C THR A 150 3.01 -5.52 12.95
N ALA A 151 3.17 -4.51 13.81
CA ALA A 151 4.37 -3.67 13.89
C ALA A 151 5.44 -4.20 14.85
N GLN A 152 5.11 -5.16 15.70
CA GLN A 152 6.06 -5.77 16.64
C GLN A 152 7.07 -6.65 15.90
N GLN A 153 8.36 -6.35 16.07
CA GLN A 153 9.47 -7.07 15.42
C GLN A 153 9.59 -8.53 15.89
N ASP A 154 9.19 -8.80 17.12
CA ASP A 154 9.25 -10.11 17.78
C ASP A 154 7.91 -10.88 17.75
N ALA A 155 6.96 -10.43 16.95
CA ALA A 155 5.67 -11.09 16.80
C ALA A 155 5.86 -12.53 16.30
N ALA A 156 5.37 -13.51 17.05
CA ALA A 156 5.49 -14.93 16.71
C ALA A 156 4.81 -15.28 15.38
N ARG A 157 3.79 -14.52 14.99
CA ARG A 157 3.05 -14.66 13.73
C ARG A 157 2.70 -13.28 13.19
N PRO A 158 3.63 -12.60 12.50
CA PRO A 158 3.32 -11.32 11.87
C PRO A 158 2.27 -11.52 10.77
N LEU A 159 1.28 -10.66 10.76
CA LEU A 159 0.21 -10.64 9.75
C LEU A 159 0.20 -9.29 9.06
N LEU A 160 -0.13 -9.32 7.78
CA LEU A 160 -0.43 -8.14 6.98
C LEU A 160 -1.72 -8.41 6.23
N MET A 161 -2.66 -7.47 6.31
CA MET A 161 -3.93 -7.51 5.61
C MET A 161 -4.08 -6.23 4.78
N VAL A 162 -4.49 -6.40 3.53
CA VAL A 162 -4.96 -5.31 2.68
C VAL A 162 -6.40 -5.61 2.31
N SER A 163 -7.29 -4.67 2.59
CA SER A 163 -8.70 -4.73 2.23
C SER A 163 -9.03 -3.60 1.28
N MET A 164 -9.85 -3.90 0.29
CA MET A 164 -10.48 -2.93 -0.60
C MET A 164 -11.99 -3.17 -0.57
N THR A 165 -12.75 -2.10 -0.41
CA THR A 165 -14.21 -2.13 -0.41
C THR A 165 -14.72 -1.18 -1.48
N GLU A 166 -15.57 -1.67 -2.36
CA GLU A 166 -16.19 -0.85 -3.39
C GLU A 166 -17.40 -0.09 -2.84
N ASP A 167 -17.71 1.04 -3.49
CA ASP A 167 -18.89 1.84 -3.24
C ASP A 167 -19.06 2.30 -1.78
N VAL A 168 -17.99 2.91 -1.23
CA VAL A 168 -18.02 3.46 0.14
C VAL A 168 -18.50 4.90 0.21
N LYS A 169 -18.86 5.51 -0.90
CA LYS A 169 -19.37 6.90 -0.96
C LYS A 169 -20.60 7.08 -0.05
N GLY A 170 -20.49 8.00 0.90
CA GLY A 170 -21.55 8.28 1.88
C GLY A 170 -21.70 7.24 3.00
N ARG A 171 -20.78 6.24 3.09
CA ARG A 171 -20.80 5.19 4.14
C ARG A 171 -19.78 5.42 5.25
N GLY A 172 -19.16 6.60 5.32
CA GLY A 172 -18.22 6.95 6.39
C GLY A 172 -16.75 6.74 6.05
N GLY A 173 -16.42 6.47 4.81
CA GLY A 173 -15.04 6.25 4.36
C GLY A 173 -14.52 4.83 4.62
N SER A 174 -13.20 4.67 4.51
CA SER A 174 -12.48 3.41 4.77
C SER A 174 -12.26 3.18 6.25
#